data_6206d103fb33cb72afdd0396e43d4013
#
_entry.id   6206d103fb33cb72afdd0396e43d4013
#
_cell.length_a   1.000
_cell.length_b   1.000
_cell.length_c   1.000
_cell.angle_alpha   90.00
_cell.angle_beta   90.00
_cell.angle_gamma   90.00
#
_symmetry.space_group_name_H-M   'P 1'
#
loop_
_entity.id
_entity.type
_entity.pdbx_description
1 polymer ?
#
loop_
_entity_poly.entity_id
_entity_poly.type
_entity_poly.pdbx_seq_one_letter_code
_entity_poly.pdbx_strand_id
1 'polypeptide(L)'
;MEILHVGLGKNSYDILIGENFFERFPEYIGEVYKGKKLFVITDSNVDRIYKNEYESMFKGFDYKIYVLEAGEKNKHIGIMPGIYSAMVNAGLTRKDMVVAFGGGVVGDIAGFAAASYMRGIGFIQIPTTIVSQVDSSVGGKVGVDLPEGKNLVGAFHQPKLVLIDNYFLNTLTDRYFYDGFAEIVKYGCIYDKKFFDRLVEIVETVEVSYDDENYKQKLREHLMKYVNDFV
;
A
#
# COMPACT_ATOMS: atom_id res chain seq x y z
N MET A 1 -8.63 3.48 -15.52
CA MET A 1 -8.66 3.82 -14.08
C MET A 1 -10.05 3.55 -13.56
N GLU A 2 -10.15 2.79 -12.49
CA GLU A 2 -11.39 2.40 -11.82
C GLU A 2 -11.47 3.12 -10.46
N ILE A 3 -12.69 3.37 -9.98
CA ILE A 3 -12.93 4.00 -8.68
C ILE A 3 -13.90 3.11 -7.91
N LEU A 4 -13.44 2.58 -6.78
CA LEU A 4 -14.25 1.80 -5.85
C LEU A 4 -14.59 2.65 -4.63
N HIS A 5 -15.88 2.90 -4.40
CA HIS A 5 -16.34 3.63 -3.23
C HIS A 5 -16.56 2.70 -2.03
N VAL A 6 -15.87 2.98 -0.92
CA VAL A 6 -16.05 2.27 0.36
C VAL A 6 -17.01 3.07 1.25
N GLY A 7 -18.26 2.61 1.32
CA GLY A 7 -19.36 3.29 2.01
C GLY A 7 -19.38 3.03 3.51
N LEU A 8 -18.78 3.93 4.31
CA LEU A 8 -18.73 3.87 5.79
C LEU A 8 -19.27 5.15 6.46
N GLY A 9 -20.25 5.78 5.81
CA GLY A 9 -20.83 7.06 6.30
C GLY A 9 -19.76 8.15 6.35
N LYS A 10 -19.53 8.77 7.50
CA LYS A 10 -18.53 9.85 7.66
C LYS A 10 -17.07 9.40 7.44
N ASN A 11 -16.83 8.11 7.43
CA ASN A 11 -15.52 7.51 7.23
C ASN A 11 -15.39 6.88 5.84
N SER A 12 -16.33 7.14 4.93
CA SER A 12 -16.26 6.69 3.53
C SER A 12 -15.02 7.25 2.85
N TYR A 13 -14.49 6.49 1.91
CA TYR A 13 -13.33 6.87 1.10
C TYR A 13 -13.37 6.16 -0.24
N ASP A 14 -12.57 6.63 -1.17
CA ASP A 14 -12.44 6.03 -2.47
C ASP A 14 -11.10 5.29 -2.62
N ILE A 15 -11.13 4.20 -3.36
CA ILE A 15 -9.97 3.46 -3.83
C ILE A 15 -9.87 3.71 -5.33
N LEU A 16 -8.80 4.35 -5.78
CA LEU A 16 -8.51 4.58 -7.18
C LEU A 16 -7.51 3.53 -7.67
N ILE A 17 -7.87 2.84 -8.73
CA ILE A 17 -7.10 1.73 -9.26
C ILE A 17 -6.73 2.00 -10.71
N GLY A 18 -5.46 1.82 -11.06
CA GLY A 18 -5.00 2.02 -12.42
C GLY A 18 -3.56 1.65 -12.63
N GLU A 19 -3.04 1.98 -13.78
CA GLU A 19 -1.67 1.69 -14.16
C GLU A 19 -0.96 2.97 -14.63
N ASN A 20 0.22 3.21 -14.08
CA ASN A 20 1.11 4.33 -14.45
C ASN A 20 0.44 5.71 -14.39
N PHE A 21 -0.25 5.99 -13.27
CA PHE A 21 -0.94 7.26 -13.08
C PHE A 21 -0.43 8.08 -11.88
N PHE A 22 0.70 7.68 -11.30
CA PHE A 22 1.27 8.33 -10.11
C PHE A 22 1.57 9.83 -10.29
N GLU A 23 1.80 10.29 -11.51
CA GLU A 23 1.96 11.73 -11.80
C GLU A 23 0.68 12.55 -11.56
N ARG A 24 -0.47 11.88 -11.50
CA ARG A 24 -1.78 12.47 -11.18
C ARG A 24 -2.13 12.40 -9.69
N PHE A 25 -1.30 11.81 -8.85
CA PHE A 25 -1.56 11.74 -7.41
C PHE A 25 -1.81 13.09 -6.77
N PRO A 26 -1.10 14.19 -7.14
CA PRO A 26 -1.40 15.51 -6.57
C PRO A 26 -2.83 15.98 -6.83
N GLU A 27 -3.41 15.63 -7.98
CA GLU A 27 -4.80 15.94 -8.32
C GLU A 27 -5.75 15.25 -7.35
N TYR A 28 -5.64 13.93 -7.20
CA TYR A 28 -6.52 13.12 -6.36
C TYR A 28 -6.33 13.40 -4.86
N ILE A 29 -5.09 13.60 -4.43
CA ILE A 29 -4.81 14.03 -3.06
C ILE A 29 -5.49 15.38 -2.79
N GLY A 30 -5.42 16.32 -3.73
CA GLY A 30 -6.05 17.63 -3.65
C GLY A 30 -7.58 17.59 -3.60
N GLU A 31 -8.23 16.52 -4.03
CA GLU A 31 -9.68 16.34 -3.90
C GLU A 31 -10.09 16.10 -2.45
N VAL A 32 -9.36 15.26 -1.74
CA VAL A 32 -9.67 14.83 -0.36
C VAL A 32 -8.95 15.64 0.72
N TYR A 33 -7.88 16.36 0.35
CA TYR A 33 -7.06 17.13 1.28
C TYR A 33 -6.81 18.56 0.76
N LYS A 34 -7.29 19.55 1.49
CA LYS A 34 -7.17 20.97 1.14
C LYS A 34 -6.00 21.70 1.82
N GLY A 35 -5.23 20.98 2.64
CA GLY A 35 -3.99 21.49 3.23
C GLY A 35 -2.83 21.42 2.25
N LYS A 36 -1.63 21.70 2.76
CA LYS A 36 -0.42 21.69 1.91
C LYS A 36 0.67 20.75 2.41
N LYS A 37 0.64 20.32 3.68
CA LYS A 37 1.74 19.57 4.26
C LYS A 37 1.43 18.08 4.27
N LEU A 38 2.32 17.29 3.68
CA LEU A 38 2.29 15.83 3.68
C LEU A 38 3.50 15.29 4.46
N PHE A 39 3.26 14.27 5.28
CA PHE A 39 4.32 13.50 5.91
C PHE A 39 4.30 12.08 5.34
N VAL A 40 5.23 11.81 4.45
CA VAL A 40 5.31 10.54 3.73
C VAL A 40 6.17 9.56 4.53
N ILE A 41 5.60 8.45 4.91
CA ILE A 41 6.30 7.33 5.53
C ILE A 41 6.48 6.25 4.47
N THR A 42 7.71 5.83 4.27
CA THR A 42 8.11 4.81 3.31
C THR A 42 9.19 3.91 3.90
N ASP A 43 9.65 2.92 3.18
CA ASP A 43 10.77 2.08 3.58
C ASP A 43 11.99 2.21 2.65
N SER A 44 13.14 1.71 3.12
CA SER A 44 14.41 1.83 2.42
C SER A 44 14.45 1.18 1.03
N ASN A 45 13.61 0.17 0.76
CA ASN A 45 13.51 -0.42 -0.57
C ASN A 45 12.73 0.49 -1.53
N VAL A 46 11.58 0.97 -1.09
CA VAL A 46 10.71 1.86 -1.88
C VAL A 46 11.41 3.19 -2.13
N ASP A 47 12.03 3.79 -1.09
CA ASP A 47 12.80 5.03 -1.23
C ASP A 47 13.94 4.89 -2.24
N ARG A 48 14.72 3.81 -2.17
CA ARG A 48 15.81 3.56 -3.13
C ARG A 48 15.33 3.49 -4.57
N ILE A 49 14.12 2.96 -4.81
CA ILE A 49 13.57 2.77 -6.15
C ILE A 49 12.90 4.05 -6.65
N TYR A 50 12.08 4.71 -5.81
CA TYR A 50 11.14 5.75 -6.24
C TYR A 50 11.44 7.17 -5.74
N LYS A 51 12.62 7.41 -5.13
CA LYS A 51 12.97 8.76 -4.64
C LYS A 51 12.96 9.85 -5.71
N ASN A 52 13.21 9.49 -6.97
CA ASN A 52 13.22 10.45 -8.08
C ASN A 52 11.82 10.84 -8.54
N GLU A 53 10.81 10.04 -8.22
CA GLU A 53 9.41 10.24 -8.58
C GLU A 53 8.63 11.06 -7.53
N TYR A 54 9.21 11.29 -6.33
CA TYR A 54 8.51 12.05 -5.26
C TYR A 54 8.07 13.44 -5.69
N GLU A 55 8.89 14.14 -6.50
CA GLU A 55 8.54 15.48 -6.97
C GLU A 55 7.28 15.46 -7.85
N SER A 56 7.11 14.44 -8.70
CA SER A 56 5.90 14.29 -9.49
C SER A 56 4.70 13.82 -8.67
N MET A 57 4.90 12.83 -7.78
CA MET A 57 3.85 12.26 -6.93
C MET A 57 3.24 13.27 -5.94
N PHE A 58 4.04 14.23 -5.45
CA PHE A 58 3.63 15.17 -4.41
C PHE A 58 3.75 16.63 -4.85
N LYS A 59 3.76 16.88 -6.15
CA LYS A 59 3.86 18.21 -6.74
C LYS A 59 2.84 19.19 -6.14
N GLY A 60 3.31 20.33 -5.69
CA GLY A 60 2.47 21.39 -5.11
C GLY A 60 2.18 21.23 -3.61
N PHE A 61 2.63 20.14 -2.99
CA PHE A 61 2.60 19.94 -1.54
C PHE A 61 3.97 20.22 -0.89
N ASP A 62 3.96 20.69 0.35
CA ASP A 62 5.14 20.72 1.23
C ASP A 62 5.25 19.33 1.87
N TYR A 63 6.11 18.47 1.33
CA TYR A 63 6.23 17.09 1.81
C TYR A 63 7.55 16.83 2.53
N LYS A 64 7.50 15.96 3.51
CA LYS A 64 8.66 15.42 4.23
C LYS A 64 8.64 13.90 4.15
N ILE A 65 9.75 13.31 3.80
CA ILE A 65 9.92 11.86 3.71
C ILE A 65 10.53 11.33 5.01
N TYR A 66 9.94 10.29 5.56
CA TYR A 66 10.48 9.49 6.66
C TYR A 66 10.69 8.05 6.19
N VAL A 67 11.93 7.63 6.16
CA VAL A 67 12.31 6.32 5.64
C VAL A 67 12.50 5.34 6.78
N LEU A 68 11.72 4.28 6.79
CA LEU A 68 11.84 3.13 7.69
C LEU A 68 12.89 2.15 7.15
N GLU A 69 13.51 1.41 8.03
CA GLU A 69 14.25 0.22 7.60
C GLU A 69 13.26 -0.84 7.11
N ALA A 70 13.49 -1.39 5.90
CA ALA A 70 12.57 -2.35 5.29
C ALA A 70 12.52 -3.68 6.05
N GLY A 71 11.38 -4.33 6.05
CA GLY A 71 11.14 -5.68 6.55
C GLY A 71 10.26 -5.75 7.79
N GLU A 72 9.54 -6.87 7.90
CA GLU A 72 8.56 -7.16 8.96
C GLU A 72 9.14 -7.05 10.38
N LYS A 73 10.41 -7.39 10.57
CA LYS A 73 11.10 -7.27 11.87
C LYS A 73 11.08 -5.85 12.45
N ASN A 74 10.89 -4.85 11.60
CA ASN A 74 10.85 -3.44 11.97
C ASN A 74 9.44 -2.94 12.29
N LYS A 75 8.42 -3.78 12.15
CA LYS A 75 7.02 -3.46 12.46
C LYS A 75 6.72 -3.62 13.96
N HIS A 76 7.41 -2.89 14.82
CA HIS A 76 7.25 -3.02 16.28
C HIS A 76 7.04 -1.68 16.98
N ILE A 77 6.43 -1.71 18.16
CA ILE A 77 6.05 -0.52 18.93
C ILE A 77 7.25 0.41 19.22
N GLY A 78 8.46 -0.14 19.33
CA GLY A 78 9.68 0.62 19.66
C GLY A 78 10.10 1.65 18.62
N ILE A 79 9.62 1.58 17.37
CA ILE A 79 9.93 2.58 16.34
C ILE A 79 9.03 3.82 16.43
N MET A 80 7.85 3.70 17.06
CA MET A 80 6.83 4.75 17.08
C MET A 80 7.32 6.08 17.68
N PRO A 81 8.10 6.12 18.77
CA PRO A 81 8.63 7.37 19.31
C PRO A 81 9.47 8.16 18.30
N GLY A 82 10.28 7.48 17.48
CA GLY A 82 11.07 8.10 16.41
C GLY A 82 10.20 8.75 15.35
N ILE A 83 9.14 8.05 14.92
CA ILE A 83 8.17 8.57 13.94
C ILE A 83 7.46 9.82 14.50
N TYR A 84 6.94 9.75 15.74
CA TYR A 84 6.27 10.91 16.36
C TYR A 84 7.19 12.12 16.50
N SER A 85 8.44 11.90 16.91
CA SER A 85 9.43 12.98 16.98
C SER A 85 9.68 13.62 15.62
N ALA A 86 9.79 12.81 14.57
CA ALA A 86 9.93 13.32 13.21
C ALA A 86 8.69 14.11 12.74
N MET A 87 7.47 13.63 13.06
CA MET A 87 6.23 14.35 12.76
C MET A 87 6.16 15.70 13.47
N VAL A 88 6.56 15.76 14.75
CA VAL A 88 6.65 17.02 15.53
C VAL A 88 7.67 17.97 14.91
N ASN A 89 8.87 17.48 14.58
CA ASN A 89 9.93 18.29 13.98
C ASN A 89 9.57 18.79 12.57
N ALA A 90 8.73 18.04 11.84
CA ALA A 90 8.16 18.49 10.57
C ALA A 90 7.03 19.52 10.76
N GLY A 91 6.65 19.81 12.01
CA GLY A 91 5.61 20.77 12.36
C GLY A 91 4.22 20.34 11.89
N LEU A 92 3.90 19.03 11.96
CA LEU A 92 2.58 18.52 11.61
C LEU A 92 1.54 18.97 12.64
N THR A 93 0.38 19.33 12.14
CA THR A 93 -0.80 19.70 12.92
C THR A 93 -1.93 18.68 12.69
N ARG A 94 -3.04 18.83 13.42
CA ARG A 94 -4.24 17.98 13.22
C ARG A 94 -4.89 18.12 11.85
N LYS A 95 -4.51 19.12 11.07
CA LYS A 95 -5.04 19.39 9.73
C LYS A 95 -4.16 18.84 8.61
N ASP A 96 -3.00 18.31 8.96
CA ASP A 96 -2.04 17.78 8.00
C ASP A 96 -2.30 16.28 7.73
N MET A 97 -1.63 15.73 6.74
CA MET A 97 -1.90 14.40 6.20
C MET A 97 -0.66 13.52 6.26
N VAL A 98 -0.81 12.29 6.71
CA VAL A 98 0.20 11.24 6.56
C VAL A 98 -0.03 10.52 5.22
N VAL A 99 1.03 10.17 4.53
CA VAL A 99 0.99 9.30 3.35
C VAL A 99 1.79 8.04 3.66
N ALA A 100 1.14 6.89 3.57
CA ALA A 100 1.78 5.59 3.64
C ALA A 100 2.16 5.15 2.22
N PHE A 101 3.44 5.22 1.86
CA PHE A 101 3.91 4.82 0.54
C PHE A 101 4.79 3.57 0.66
N GLY A 102 4.21 2.39 0.43
CA GLY A 102 4.95 1.13 0.60
C GLY A 102 4.07 -0.11 0.69
N GLY A 103 4.67 -1.21 1.14
CA GLY A 103 3.96 -2.46 1.40
C GLY A 103 3.12 -2.42 2.69
N GLY A 104 2.55 -3.58 3.07
CA GLY A 104 1.67 -3.70 4.24
C GLY A 104 2.31 -3.25 5.55
N VAL A 105 3.61 -3.49 5.74
CA VAL A 105 4.36 -3.01 6.92
C VAL A 105 4.32 -1.48 7.03
N VAL A 106 4.57 -0.79 5.92
CA VAL A 106 4.52 0.68 5.87
C VAL A 106 3.09 1.19 6.09
N GLY A 107 2.10 0.55 5.45
CA GLY A 107 0.69 0.89 5.61
C GLY A 107 0.23 0.81 7.06
N ASP A 108 0.57 -0.28 7.74
CA ASP A 108 0.22 -0.52 9.14
C ASP A 108 0.89 0.48 10.10
N ILE A 109 2.19 0.69 9.95
CA ILE A 109 2.95 1.63 10.79
C ILE A 109 2.48 3.07 10.58
N ALA A 110 2.36 3.51 9.33
CA ALA A 110 1.96 4.87 9.00
C ALA A 110 0.51 5.16 9.41
N GLY A 111 -0.39 4.20 9.17
CA GLY A 111 -1.78 4.32 9.59
C GLY A 111 -1.92 4.35 11.11
N PHE A 112 -1.14 3.56 11.85
CA PHE A 112 -1.13 3.60 13.31
C PHE A 112 -0.50 4.90 13.84
N ALA A 113 0.55 5.39 13.20
CA ALA A 113 1.12 6.70 13.51
C ALA A 113 0.07 7.81 13.33
N ALA A 114 -0.65 7.80 12.21
CA ALA A 114 -1.72 8.75 11.95
C ALA A 114 -2.87 8.63 12.96
N ALA A 115 -3.27 7.41 13.31
CA ALA A 115 -4.36 7.16 14.26
C ALA A 115 -4.07 7.67 15.67
N SER A 116 -2.82 7.61 16.09
CA SER A 116 -2.40 7.95 17.46
C SER A 116 -1.81 9.36 17.61
N TYR A 117 -1.17 9.92 16.58
CA TYR A 117 -0.60 11.26 16.61
C TYR A 117 -1.70 12.31 16.79
N MET A 118 -1.54 13.19 17.78
CA MET A 118 -2.53 14.24 18.15
C MET A 118 -3.96 13.72 18.33
N ARG A 119 -4.15 12.45 18.69
CA ARG A 119 -5.43 11.72 18.83
C ARG A 119 -6.14 11.46 17.50
N GLY A 120 -5.39 11.38 16.42
CA GLY A 120 -5.83 11.06 15.07
C GLY A 120 -5.72 12.21 14.10
N ILE A 121 -4.99 11.98 13.02
CA ILE A 121 -4.93 12.83 11.83
C ILE A 121 -5.26 11.99 10.60
N GLY A 122 -5.58 12.62 9.47
CA GLY A 122 -5.89 11.90 8.23
C GLY A 122 -4.66 11.18 7.67
N PHE A 123 -4.91 10.08 6.93
CA PHE A 123 -3.86 9.45 6.16
C PHE A 123 -4.38 8.94 4.80
N ILE A 124 -3.44 8.75 3.88
CA ILE A 124 -3.64 8.24 2.53
C ILE A 124 -2.74 7.02 2.37
N GLN A 125 -3.18 6.00 1.64
CA GLN A 125 -2.38 4.84 1.31
C GLN A 125 -2.00 4.82 -0.18
N ILE A 126 -0.73 4.52 -0.46
CA ILE A 126 -0.18 4.25 -1.78
C ILE A 126 0.52 2.89 -1.67
N PRO A 127 -0.23 1.79 -1.83
CA PRO A 127 0.29 0.44 -1.66
C PRO A 127 1.16 0.02 -2.83
N THR A 128 2.31 -0.62 -2.56
CA THR A 128 3.31 -0.97 -3.57
C THR A 128 3.56 -2.47 -3.73
N THR A 129 2.88 -3.31 -2.94
CA THR A 129 2.98 -4.79 -3.05
C THR A 129 1.62 -5.38 -3.32
N ILE A 130 1.56 -6.60 -3.89
CA ILE A 130 0.28 -7.28 -4.14
C ILE A 130 -0.53 -7.37 -2.84
N VAL A 131 0.05 -7.89 -1.74
CA VAL A 131 -0.65 -7.97 -0.44
C VAL A 131 -1.22 -6.62 -0.01
N SER A 132 -0.45 -5.53 -0.18
CA SER A 132 -0.94 -4.22 0.22
C SER A 132 -2.01 -3.67 -0.71
N GLN A 133 -2.00 -4.01 -1.99
CA GLN A 133 -3.01 -3.57 -2.95
C GLN A 133 -4.33 -4.32 -2.78
N VAL A 134 -4.28 -5.65 -2.59
CA VAL A 134 -5.48 -6.49 -2.58
C VAL A 134 -6.08 -6.73 -1.18
N ASP A 135 -5.32 -6.48 -0.10
CA ASP A 135 -5.75 -6.81 1.27
C ASP A 135 -5.48 -5.70 2.28
N SER A 136 -4.22 -5.43 2.63
CA SER A 136 -3.92 -4.65 3.84
C SER A 136 -4.24 -3.15 3.76
N SER A 137 -4.41 -2.57 2.56
CA SER A 137 -4.85 -1.17 2.41
C SER A 137 -6.34 -0.96 2.63
N VAL A 138 -7.12 -2.03 2.78
CA VAL A 138 -8.58 -1.99 2.91
C VAL A 138 -9.01 -2.40 4.32
N GLY A 139 -10.06 -1.76 4.84
CA GLY A 139 -10.64 -2.10 6.14
C GLY A 139 -10.08 -1.32 7.33
N GLY A 140 -9.04 -0.50 7.12
CA GLY A 140 -8.52 0.43 8.14
C GLY A 140 -7.86 -0.22 9.35
N LYS A 141 -7.47 -1.49 9.25
CA LYS A 141 -6.67 -2.16 10.30
C LYS A 141 -5.25 -1.65 10.20
N VAL A 142 -4.77 -1.01 11.25
CA VAL A 142 -3.40 -0.48 11.31
C VAL A 142 -2.80 -0.81 12.66
N GLY A 143 -1.50 -1.12 12.71
CA GLY A 143 -0.91 -1.54 13.97
C GLY A 143 0.55 -1.96 13.89
N VAL A 144 1.07 -2.33 15.04
CA VAL A 144 2.45 -2.77 15.23
C VAL A 144 2.51 -4.00 16.13
N ASP A 145 3.62 -4.68 16.05
CA ASP A 145 3.89 -5.89 16.82
C ASP A 145 4.46 -5.57 18.20
N LEU A 146 4.18 -6.47 19.12
CA LEU A 146 4.84 -6.59 20.43
C LEU A 146 5.72 -7.83 20.45
N PRO A 147 6.64 -7.95 21.42
CA PRO A 147 7.39 -9.19 21.63
C PRO A 147 6.49 -10.42 21.81
N GLU A 148 5.30 -10.23 22.35
CA GLU A 148 4.32 -11.27 22.67
C GLU A 148 3.54 -11.74 21.43
N GLY A 149 3.50 -10.96 20.34
CA GLY A 149 2.81 -11.34 19.12
C GLY A 149 2.59 -10.24 18.12
N LYS A 150 2.19 -10.66 16.92
CA LYS A 150 1.92 -9.75 15.79
C LYS A 150 0.60 -9.00 15.94
N ASN A 151 0.58 -7.74 15.52
CA ASN A 151 -0.62 -6.91 15.39
C ASN A 151 -1.43 -6.72 16.70
N LEU A 152 -0.80 -6.85 17.86
CA LEU A 152 -1.49 -6.75 19.16
C LEU A 152 -1.79 -5.30 19.56
N VAL A 153 -1.08 -4.33 19.01
CA VAL A 153 -1.28 -2.90 19.26
C VAL A 153 -1.63 -2.21 17.97
N GLY A 154 -2.80 -1.59 17.92
CA GLY A 154 -3.28 -0.95 16.70
C GLY A 154 -4.56 -0.16 16.88
N ALA A 155 -5.13 0.25 15.77
CA ALA A 155 -6.38 0.97 15.70
C ALA A 155 -7.19 0.57 14.45
N PHE A 156 -8.49 0.86 14.47
CA PHE A 156 -9.30 0.92 13.25
C PHE A 156 -9.32 2.38 12.79
N HIS A 157 -8.53 2.69 11.78
CA HIS A 157 -8.38 4.04 11.24
C HIS A 157 -8.50 4.00 9.72
N GLN A 158 -9.62 4.49 9.19
CA GLN A 158 -9.89 4.44 7.75
C GLN A 158 -9.03 5.49 7.02
N PRO A 159 -8.42 5.15 5.88
CA PRO A 159 -7.73 6.12 5.05
C PRO A 159 -8.73 7.13 4.47
N LYS A 160 -8.24 8.27 4.01
CA LYS A 160 -9.03 9.26 3.26
C LYS A 160 -9.06 8.95 1.77
N LEU A 161 -8.09 8.19 1.31
CA LEU A 161 -7.91 7.81 -0.08
C LEU A 161 -6.94 6.63 -0.15
N VAL A 162 -7.15 5.72 -1.08
CA VAL A 162 -6.19 4.68 -1.46
C VAL A 162 -5.89 4.85 -2.94
N LEU A 163 -4.60 4.94 -3.30
CA LEU A 163 -4.13 5.08 -4.68
C LEU A 163 -3.35 3.82 -5.06
N ILE A 164 -3.99 2.93 -5.80
CA ILE A 164 -3.41 1.66 -6.27
C ILE A 164 -2.93 1.85 -7.69
N ASP A 165 -1.62 2.02 -7.85
CA ASP A 165 -0.98 2.05 -9.15
C ASP A 165 -0.20 0.75 -9.38
N ASN A 166 -0.68 -0.07 -10.32
CA ASN A 166 -0.06 -1.37 -10.62
C ASN A 166 1.36 -1.23 -11.21
N TYR A 167 1.76 -0.02 -11.63
CA TYR A 167 3.14 0.27 -12.01
C TYR A 167 4.15 -0.13 -10.93
N PHE A 168 3.80 0.04 -9.65
CA PHE A 168 4.68 -0.30 -8.53
C PHE A 168 4.97 -1.80 -8.41
N LEU A 169 4.12 -2.67 -8.95
CA LEU A 169 4.33 -4.12 -8.94
C LEU A 169 5.47 -4.56 -9.87
N ASN A 170 5.83 -3.75 -10.88
CA ASN A 170 6.91 -4.07 -11.83
C ASN A 170 8.28 -4.18 -11.15
N THR A 171 8.47 -3.53 -10.02
CA THR A 171 9.74 -3.52 -9.28
C THR A 171 9.82 -4.56 -8.15
N LEU A 172 8.74 -5.32 -7.93
CA LEU A 172 8.76 -6.41 -6.94
C LEU A 172 9.70 -7.52 -7.38
N THR A 173 10.47 -8.06 -6.45
CA THR A 173 11.18 -9.31 -6.68
C THR A 173 10.17 -10.45 -6.84
N ASP A 174 10.56 -11.51 -7.55
CA ASP A 174 9.70 -12.68 -7.77
C ASP A 174 9.16 -13.25 -6.45
N ARG A 175 10.01 -13.30 -5.43
CA ARG A 175 9.58 -13.76 -4.10
C ARG A 175 8.36 -12.97 -3.59
N TYR A 176 8.46 -11.64 -3.51
CA TYR A 176 7.35 -10.82 -3.00
C TYR A 176 6.15 -10.79 -3.94
N PHE A 177 6.39 -10.95 -5.24
CA PHE A 177 5.33 -11.06 -6.22
C PHE A 177 4.50 -12.32 -5.98
N TYR A 178 5.14 -13.49 -5.92
CA TYR A 178 4.43 -14.76 -5.72
C TYR A 178 3.88 -14.93 -4.30
N ASP A 179 4.57 -14.44 -3.27
CA ASP A 179 4.05 -14.42 -1.90
C ASP A 179 2.70 -13.68 -1.84
N GLY A 180 2.54 -12.59 -2.60
CA GLY A 180 1.30 -11.83 -2.67
C GLY A 180 0.13 -12.60 -3.28
N PHE A 181 0.39 -13.52 -4.18
CA PHE A 181 -0.66 -14.36 -4.79
C PHE A 181 -1.34 -15.30 -3.81
N ALA A 182 -0.74 -15.63 -2.67
CA ALA A 182 -1.38 -16.41 -1.64
C ALA A 182 -2.70 -15.77 -1.15
N GLU A 183 -2.73 -14.44 -1.03
CA GLU A 183 -3.93 -13.70 -0.65
C GLU A 183 -4.98 -13.72 -1.78
N ILE A 184 -4.57 -13.61 -3.03
CA ILE A 184 -5.47 -13.70 -4.19
C ILE A 184 -6.10 -15.10 -4.25
N VAL A 185 -5.30 -16.15 -4.10
CA VAL A 185 -5.78 -17.54 -4.03
C VAL A 185 -6.75 -17.73 -2.86
N LYS A 186 -6.45 -17.16 -1.69
CA LYS A 186 -7.33 -17.19 -0.52
C LYS A 186 -8.72 -16.65 -0.85
N TYR A 187 -8.82 -15.49 -1.52
CA TYR A 187 -10.11 -14.93 -1.91
C TYR A 187 -10.88 -15.83 -2.86
N GLY A 188 -10.19 -16.41 -3.84
CA GLY A 188 -10.80 -17.40 -4.74
C GLY A 188 -11.36 -18.61 -4.00
N CYS A 189 -10.61 -19.14 -3.02
CA CYS A 189 -11.03 -20.31 -2.25
C CYS A 189 -12.22 -20.06 -1.33
N ILE A 190 -12.31 -18.87 -0.71
CA ILE A 190 -13.33 -18.60 0.33
C ILE A 190 -14.54 -17.82 -0.17
N TYR A 191 -14.43 -17.11 -1.29
CA TYR A 191 -15.46 -16.17 -1.70
C TYR A 191 -16.00 -16.41 -3.11
N ASP A 192 -15.16 -16.64 -4.12
CA ASP A 192 -15.59 -16.76 -5.51
C ASP A 192 -14.85 -17.87 -6.27
N LYS A 193 -15.58 -18.99 -6.47
CA LYS A 193 -15.06 -20.14 -7.22
C LYS A 193 -14.72 -19.77 -8.68
N LYS A 194 -15.47 -18.91 -9.34
CA LYS A 194 -15.20 -18.53 -10.74
C LYS A 194 -13.89 -17.77 -10.86
N PHE A 195 -13.65 -16.93 -9.86
CA PHE A 195 -12.39 -16.22 -9.72
C PHE A 195 -11.20 -17.19 -9.55
N PHE A 196 -11.35 -18.20 -8.69
CA PHE A 196 -10.34 -19.25 -8.51
C PHE A 196 -10.12 -20.04 -9.81
N ASP A 197 -11.21 -20.46 -10.49
CA ASP A 197 -11.12 -21.24 -11.74
C ASP A 197 -10.38 -20.44 -12.84
N ARG A 198 -10.63 -19.12 -12.94
CA ARG A 198 -9.90 -18.26 -13.87
C ARG A 198 -8.41 -18.15 -13.54
N LEU A 199 -8.06 -18.11 -12.26
CA LEU A 199 -6.64 -18.12 -11.85
C LEU A 199 -5.96 -19.44 -12.25
N VAL A 200 -6.63 -20.58 -12.06
CA VAL A 200 -6.15 -21.90 -12.48
C VAL A 200 -5.95 -21.94 -14.00
N GLU A 201 -6.95 -21.48 -14.77
CA GLU A 201 -6.88 -21.41 -16.23
C GLU A 201 -5.67 -20.60 -16.71
N ILE A 202 -5.37 -19.46 -16.09
CA ILE A 202 -4.20 -18.63 -16.42
C ILE A 202 -2.90 -19.41 -16.19
N VAL A 203 -2.79 -20.10 -15.06
CA VAL A 203 -1.60 -20.89 -14.74
C VAL A 203 -1.42 -22.06 -15.69
N GLU A 204 -2.53 -22.73 -16.07
CA GLU A 204 -2.50 -23.88 -17.01
C GLU A 204 -2.24 -23.47 -18.45
N THR A 205 -2.64 -22.24 -18.87
CA THR A 205 -2.40 -21.77 -20.25
C THR A 205 -0.97 -21.37 -20.52
N VAL A 206 -0.17 -21.14 -19.48
CA VAL A 206 1.27 -20.95 -19.64
C VAL A 206 1.91 -22.31 -19.91
N GLU A 207 2.07 -22.68 -21.19
CA GLU A 207 2.77 -23.91 -21.59
C GLU A 207 4.11 -24.03 -20.88
N VAL A 208 4.26 -25.08 -20.09
CA VAL A 208 5.33 -25.23 -19.11
C VAL A 208 6.31 -26.29 -19.52
N SER A 209 7.58 -25.89 -19.63
CA SER A 209 8.70 -26.69 -19.19
C SER A 209 9.19 -26.10 -17.86
N TYR A 210 9.10 -26.83 -16.76
CA TYR A 210 9.49 -26.38 -15.41
C TYR A 210 10.98 -25.98 -15.28
N ASP A 211 11.78 -26.26 -16.31
CA ASP A 211 13.22 -25.97 -16.39
C ASP A 211 13.56 -24.72 -17.23
N ASP A 212 12.56 -23.98 -17.72
CA ASP A 212 12.79 -22.79 -18.55
C ASP A 212 12.80 -21.52 -17.70
N GLU A 213 13.92 -20.78 -17.68
CA GLU A 213 13.98 -19.44 -17.06
C GLU A 213 12.94 -18.48 -17.65
N ASN A 214 12.53 -18.66 -18.90
CA ASN A 214 11.43 -17.92 -19.52
C ASN A 214 10.04 -18.24 -18.92
N TYR A 215 9.87 -19.39 -18.26
CA TYR A 215 8.57 -19.74 -17.66
C TYR A 215 8.16 -18.76 -16.59
N LYS A 216 9.05 -18.46 -15.66
CA LYS A 216 8.77 -17.52 -14.55
C LYS A 216 8.38 -16.14 -15.08
N GLN A 217 9.07 -15.67 -16.11
CA GLN A 217 8.77 -14.39 -16.72
C GLN A 217 7.40 -14.41 -17.42
N LYS A 218 7.09 -15.42 -18.22
CA LYS A 218 5.79 -15.58 -18.88
C LYS A 218 4.64 -15.70 -17.87
N LEU A 219 4.82 -16.53 -16.84
CA LEU A 219 3.83 -16.65 -15.78
C LEU A 219 3.60 -15.31 -15.09
N ARG A 220 4.66 -14.58 -14.76
CA ARG A 220 4.56 -13.25 -14.15
C ARG A 220 3.79 -12.27 -15.04
N GLU A 221 4.06 -12.23 -16.34
CA GLU A 221 3.36 -11.37 -17.29
C GLU A 221 1.86 -11.70 -17.39
N HIS A 222 1.50 -12.99 -17.39
CA HIS A 222 0.09 -13.41 -17.39
C HIS A 222 -0.61 -13.10 -16.07
N LEU A 223 0.07 -13.31 -14.94
CA LEU A 223 -0.45 -12.99 -13.63
C LEU A 223 -0.57 -11.46 -13.42
N MET A 224 0.33 -10.65 -13.98
CA MET A 224 0.20 -9.19 -13.96
C MET A 224 -1.03 -8.71 -14.70
N LYS A 225 -1.33 -9.26 -15.88
CA LYS A 225 -2.59 -8.96 -16.57
C LYS A 225 -3.79 -9.30 -15.71
N TYR A 226 -3.75 -10.44 -15.03
CA TYR A 226 -4.83 -10.86 -14.15
C TYR A 226 -5.01 -9.93 -12.94
N VAL A 227 -3.93 -9.46 -12.34
CA VAL A 227 -4.00 -8.47 -11.26
C VAL A 227 -4.64 -7.16 -11.77
N ASN A 228 -4.25 -6.71 -12.96
CA ASN A 228 -4.82 -5.50 -13.57
C ASN A 228 -6.33 -5.64 -13.86
N ASP A 229 -6.80 -6.86 -14.17
CA ASP A 229 -8.22 -7.15 -14.40
C ASP A 229 -9.00 -7.38 -13.08
N PHE A 230 -8.29 -7.63 -11.97
CA PHE A 230 -8.86 -8.05 -10.69
C PHE A 230 -8.91 -6.91 -9.66
N VAL A 231 -7.88 -6.08 -9.59
CA VAL A 231 -7.82 -4.91 -8.71
C VAL A 231 -8.62 -3.77 -9.29
#